data_c1e1423d38c98036fd50a20375cd7e3e
#
_entry.id   c1e1423d38c98036fd50a20375cd7e3e
#
_cell.length_a   1.000
_cell.length_b   1.000
_cell.length_c   1.000
_cell.angle_alpha   90.00
_cell.angle_beta   90.00
_cell.angle_gamma   90.00
#
_symmetry.space_group_name_H-M   'P 1'
#
loop_
_entity.id
_entity.type
_entity.pdbx_description
1 polymer ?
#
loop_
_entity_poly.entity_id
_entity_poly.type
_entity_poly.pdbx_seq_one_letter_code
_entity_poly.pdbx_strand_id
1 'polypeptide(L)'
;GVITERVQGDAVDAQVRDLVVKAIAQLGELGAIVSDIDIPLIAQSATISTAVTYGDVSGVHREGIDKRLKEYDYNLQLRLLAGAILPAQAHQKAVRLRHMLRQQILDALDQVDVLVTPTSSIPASPLPEKAGVESKEAFMEMLGGRRSFTAPFNLASVPALSINCGFTSEDLPVGLQIAGKPFDESTVFRVAYAYEQATDWHT
;
A
#
# COMPACT_ATOMS: atom_id res chain seq x y z
N GLY A 1 -5.42 5.00 -14.92
CA GLY A 1 -4.00 5.39 -14.77
C GLY A 1 -3.19 4.31 -14.13
N VAL A 2 -2.10 3.87 -14.78
CA VAL A 2 -1.16 2.88 -14.24
C VAL A 2 0.02 3.61 -13.61
N ILE A 3 0.25 3.40 -12.31
CA ILE A 3 1.43 3.96 -11.65
C ILE A 3 2.63 3.06 -12.00
N THR A 4 3.35 3.42 -13.07
CA THR A 4 4.38 2.59 -13.70
C THR A 4 5.46 2.13 -12.74
N GLU A 5 5.95 2.99 -11.84
CA GLU A 5 6.94 2.62 -10.82
C GLU A 5 6.44 1.50 -9.90
N ARG A 6 5.12 1.44 -9.62
CA ARG A 6 4.53 0.41 -8.75
C ARG A 6 4.25 -0.90 -9.48
N VAL A 7 4.20 -0.88 -10.81
CA VAL A 7 3.99 -2.10 -11.62
C VAL A 7 5.32 -2.65 -12.13
N GLN A 8 6.20 -1.78 -12.65
CA GLN A 8 7.44 -2.18 -13.34
C GLN A 8 8.71 -2.04 -12.49
N GLY A 9 8.59 -1.47 -11.28
CA GLY A 9 9.76 -1.22 -10.42
C GLY A 9 10.45 -2.53 -9.96
N ASP A 10 11.76 -2.47 -9.75
CA ASP A 10 12.60 -3.62 -9.34
C ASP A 10 12.18 -4.30 -8.04
N ALA A 11 11.39 -3.61 -7.24
CA ALA A 11 10.88 -4.13 -5.97
C ALA A 11 9.63 -5.00 -6.10
N VAL A 12 9.10 -5.15 -7.32
CA VAL A 12 7.89 -5.95 -7.59
C VAL A 12 8.32 -7.35 -8.00
N ASP A 13 7.80 -8.35 -7.30
CA ASP A 13 7.97 -9.76 -7.67
C ASP A 13 7.52 -10.01 -9.10
N ALA A 14 8.24 -10.85 -9.83
CA ALA A 14 7.98 -11.10 -11.25
C ALA A 14 6.58 -11.68 -11.49
N GLN A 15 6.12 -12.62 -10.66
CA GLN A 15 4.79 -13.21 -10.82
C GLN A 15 3.68 -12.19 -10.51
N VAL A 16 3.88 -11.35 -9.48
CA VAL A 16 2.95 -10.24 -9.17
C VAL A 16 2.86 -9.28 -10.34
N ARG A 17 4.00 -8.88 -10.90
CA ARG A 17 4.07 -8.00 -12.07
C ARG A 17 3.31 -8.58 -13.26
N ASP A 18 3.62 -9.83 -13.63
CA ASP A 18 3.03 -10.48 -14.79
C ASP A 18 1.51 -10.61 -14.68
N LEU A 19 1.00 -10.96 -13.49
CA LEU A 19 -0.44 -11.06 -13.23
C LEU A 19 -1.13 -9.69 -13.29
N VAL A 20 -0.52 -8.67 -12.69
CA VAL A 20 -1.08 -7.31 -12.72
C VAL A 20 -1.04 -6.72 -14.14
N VAL A 21 0.02 -6.95 -14.91
CA VAL A 21 0.08 -6.51 -16.32
C VAL A 21 -1.02 -7.17 -17.14
N LYS A 22 -1.27 -8.47 -16.95
CA LYS A 22 -2.40 -9.18 -17.59
C LYS A 22 -3.74 -8.59 -17.19
N ALA A 23 -3.92 -8.27 -15.91
CA ALA A 23 -5.16 -7.66 -15.41
C ALA A 23 -5.39 -6.27 -16.02
N ILE A 24 -4.35 -5.45 -16.15
CA ILE A 24 -4.42 -4.15 -16.82
C ILE A 24 -4.80 -4.32 -18.30
N ALA A 25 -4.21 -5.30 -19.00
CA ALA A 25 -4.57 -5.60 -20.38
C ALA A 25 -6.04 -6.01 -20.50
N GLN A 26 -6.54 -6.86 -19.59
CA GLN A 26 -7.95 -7.26 -19.53
C GLN A 26 -8.88 -6.06 -19.34
N LEU A 27 -8.54 -5.09 -18.47
CA LEU A 27 -9.29 -3.85 -18.35
C LEU A 27 -9.33 -3.08 -19.66
N GLY A 28 -8.22 -3.06 -20.41
CA GLY A 28 -8.18 -2.47 -21.77
C GLY A 28 -9.11 -3.16 -22.75
N GLU A 29 -9.19 -4.50 -22.74
CA GLU A 29 -10.12 -5.28 -23.56
C GLU A 29 -11.59 -5.01 -23.18
N LEU A 30 -11.86 -4.69 -21.93
CA LEU A 30 -13.17 -4.27 -21.45
C LEU A 30 -13.53 -2.81 -21.80
N GLY A 31 -12.66 -2.11 -22.53
CA GLY A 31 -12.87 -0.76 -23.03
C GLY A 31 -12.26 0.35 -22.20
N ALA A 32 -11.44 0.05 -21.19
CA ALA A 32 -10.70 1.08 -20.46
C ALA A 32 -9.59 1.68 -21.33
N ILE A 33 -9.42 2.99 -21.28
CA ILE A 33 -8.27 3.69 -21.87
C ILE A 33 -7.15 3.71 -20.83
N VAL A 34 -6.10 2.93 -21.10
CA VAL A 34 -4.97 2.78 -20.17
C VAL A 34 -3.90 3.83 -20.48
N SER A 35 -3.41 4.52 -19.47
CA SER A 35 -2.32 5.50 -19.57
C SER A 35 -1.34 5.35 -18.40
N ASP A 36 -0.06 5.65 -18.67
CA ASP A 36 0.96 5.69 -17.62
C ASP A 36 0.85 6.97 -16.80
N ILE A 37 0.99 6.83 -15.49
CA ILE A 37 0.95 7.94 -14.53
C ILE A 37 2.23 7.93 -13.70
N ASP A 38 2.88 9.08 -13.61
CA ASP A 38 3.99 9.32 -12.69
C ASP A 38 3.52 10.13 -11.48
N ILE A 39 3.93 9.68 -10.29
CA ILE A 39 3.66 10.36 -9.02
C ILE A 39 5.00 10.49 -8.27
N PRO A 40 5.67 11.64 -8.33
CA PRO A 40 7.05 11.81 -7.86
C PRO A 40 7.32 11.36 -6.42
N LEU A 41 6.35 11.52 -5.51
CA LEU A 41 6.50 11.11 -4.11
C LEU A 41 6.02 9.68 -3.81
N ILE A 42 5.63 8.89 -4.83
CA ILE A 42 5.07 7.57 -4.60
C ILE A 42 6.07 6.62 -3.91
N ALA A 43 7.35 6.69 -4.27
CA ALA A 43 8.42 5.88 -3.67
C ALA A 43 8.58 6.13 -2.18
N GLN A 44 8.34 7.36 -1.72
CA GLN A 44 8.50 7.77 -0.33
C GLN A 44 7.28 7.46 0.54
N SER A 45 6.16 7.02 -0.04
CA SER A 45 4.88 6.84 0.67
C SER A 45 4.99 5.93 1.90
N ALA A 46 5.75 4.84 1.83
CA ALA A 46 5.95 3.94 2.95
C ALA A 46 6.67 4.63 4.13
N THR A 47 7.72 5.39 3.84
CA THR A 47 8.48 6.16 4.86
C THR A 47 7.61 7.25 5.48
N ILE A 48 6.86 7.99 4.65
CA ILE A 48 5.91 9.02 5.12
C ILE A 48 4.86 8.38 6.02
N SER A 49 4.26 7.27 5.59
CA SER A 49 3.25 6.53 6.35
C SER A 49 3.79 6.05 7.70
N THR A 50 5.00 5.48 7.72
CA THR A 50 5.64 5.01 8.94
C THR A 50 5.83 6.16 9.94
N ALA A 51 6.38 7.29 9.50
CA ALA A 51 6.65 8.42 10.39
C ALA A 51 5.35 9.05 10.95
N VAL A 52 4.30 9.17 10.13
CA VAL A 52 2.99 9.66 10.58
C VAL A 52 2.36 8.67 11.56
N THR A 53 2.24 7.39 11.15
CA THR A 53 1.55 6.37 11.95
C THR A 53 2.24 6.12 13.28
N TYR A 54 3.57 6.03 13.31
CA TYR A 54 4.30 5.74 14.55
C TYR A 54 4.17 6.90 15.55
N GLY A 55 4.22 8.14 15.09
CA GLY A 55 3.97 9.31 15.93
C GLY A 55 2.57 9.31 16.53
N ASP A 56 1.55 9.11 15.68
CA ASP A 56 0.14 9.12 16.10
C ASP A 56 -0.18 7.96 17.04
N VAL A 57 0.23 6.73 16.69
CA VAL A 57 -0.05 5.53 17.50
C VAL A 57 0.63 5.60 18.85
N SER A 58 1.88 6.09 18.95
CA SER A 58 2.55 6.26 20.24
C SER A 58 1.84 7.29 21.14
N GLY A 59 1.28 8.34 20.56
CA GLY A 59 0.48 9.33 21.26
C GLY A 59 -0.81 8.72 21.85
N VAL A 60 -1.56 7.98 21.04
CA VAL A 60 -2.80 7.29 21.45
C VAL A 60 -2.54 6.24 22.55
N HIS A 61 -1.42 5.52 22.46
CA HIS A 61 -1.06 4.46 23.41
C HIS A 61 -0.15 4.93 24.55
N ARG A 62 -0.02 6.23 24.79
CA ARG A 62 0.89 6.81 25.78
C ARG A 62 0.76 6.15 27.17
N GLU A 63 -0.45 6.03 27.66
CA GLU A 63 -0.72 5.42 28.97
C GLU A 63 -0.35 3.92 28.98
N GLY A 64 -0.60 3.21 27.88
CA GLY A 64 -0.22 1.81 27.71
C GLY A 64 1.30 1.60 27.69
N ILE A 65 2.04 2.51 27.04
CA ILE A 65 3.51 2.49 27.03
C ILE A 65 4.05 2.64 28.46
N ASP A 66 3.51 3.58 29.23
CA ASP A 66 3.99 3.86 30.58
C ASP A 66 3.66 2.75 31.59
N LYS A 67 2.47 2.12 31.49
CA LYS A 67 1.96 1.20 32.49
C LYS A 67 1.93 -0.27 32.10
N ARG A 68 1.78 -0.59 30.83
CA ARG A 68 1.43 -1.93 30.35
C ARG A 68 2.16 -2.34 29.06
N LEU A 69 3.35 -1.79 28.79
CA LEU A 69 4.08 -2.05 27.53
C LEU A 69 4.26 -3.56 27.24
N LYS A 70 4.50 -4.36 28.28
CA LYS A 70 4.73 -5.81 28.15
C LYS A 70 3.48 -6.63 27.76
N GLU A 71 2.29 -6.03 27.85
CA GLU A 71 1.03 -6.67 27.44
C GLU A 71 0.79 -6.56 25.92
N TYR A 72 1.52 -5.69 25.24
CA TYR A 72 1.45 -5.57 23.79
C TYR A 72 2.31 -6.64 23.09
N ASP A 73 1.91 -7.01 21.86
CA ASP A 73 2.75 -7.81 20.98
C ASP A 73 4.11 -7.14 20.76
N TYR A 74 5.16 -7.94 20.65
CA TYR A 74 6.53 -7.46 20.54
C TYR A 74 6.74 -6.46 19.39
N ASN A 75 6.17 -6.73 18.21
CA ASN A 75 6.29 -5.85 17.05
C ASN A 75 5.58 -4.51 17.30
N LEU A 76 4.45 -4.54 18.02
CA LEU A 76 3.75 -3.33 18.41
C LEU A 76 4.55 -2.54 19.45
N GLN A 77 5.16 -3.20 20.44
CA GLN A 77 6.07 -2.54 21.39
C GLN A 77 7.15 -1.74 20.68
N LEU A 78 7.82 -2.36 19.67
CA LEU A 78 8.87 -1.67 18.89
C LEU A 78 8.34 -0.43 18.16
N ARG A 79 7.15 -0.53 17.55
CA ARG A 79 6.52 0.59 16.84
C ARG A 79 6.15 1.73 17.79
N LEU A 80 5.58 1.40 18.94
CA LEU A 80 5.21 2.37 19.98
C LEU A 80 6.44 3.11 20.52
N LEU A 81 7.50 2.36 20.86
CA LEU A 81 8.75 2.95 21.34
C LEU A 81 9.44 3.80 20.27
N ALA A 82 9.49 3.32 19.02
CA ALA A 82 10.04 4.09 17.90
C ALA A 82 9.27 5.40 17.66
N GLY A 83 7.94 5.36 17.78
CA GLY A 83 7.10 6.56 17.69
C GLY A 83 7.33 7.53 18.87
N ALA A 84 7.49 7.00 20.09
CA ALA A 84 7.70 7.82 21.27
C ALA A 84 9.03 8.60 21.25
N ILE A 85 10.06 8.08 20.55
CA ILE A 85 11.36 8.76 20.40
C ILE A 85 11.50 9.52 19.08
N LEU A 86 10.48 9.48 18.21
CA LEU A 86 10.52 10.19 16.92
C LEU A 86 10.59 11.70 17.15
N PRO A 87 11.60 12.42 16.62
CA PRO A 87 11.67 13.86 16.77
C PRO A 87 10.45 14.55 16.15
N ALA A 88 9.89 15.55 16.85
CA ALA A 88 8.73 16.28 16.37
C ALA A 88 8.93 16.89 14.97
N GLN A 89 10.15 17.32 14.64
CA GLN A 89 10.50 17.86 13.33
C GLN A 89 10.37 16.81 12.23
N ALA A 90 10.72 15.54 12.51
CA ALA A 90 10.57 14.43 11.55
C ALA A 90 9.09 14.12 11.30
N HIS A 91 8.27 14.05 12.35
CA HIS A 91 6.82 13.88 12.23
C HIS A 91 6.19 15.04 11.45
N GLN A 92 6.51 16.28 11.77
CA GLN A 92 6.01 17.46 11.06
C GLN A 92 6.42 17.49 9.58
N LYS A 93 7.65 17.05 9.26
CA LYS A 93 8.07 16.88 7.87
C LYS A 93 7.24 15.82 7.16
N ALA A 94 7.00 14.68 7.79
CA ALA A 94 6.16 13.61 7.23
C ALA A 94 4.72 14.07 6.97
N VAL A 95 4.13 14.84 7.89
CA VAL A 95 2.78 15.42 7.69
C VAL A 95 2.76 16.37 6.48
N ARG A 96 3.77 17.23 6.30
CA ARG A 96 3.85 18.08 5.10
C ARG A 96 4.01 17.28 3.82
N LEU A 97 4.86 16.25 3.83
CA LEU A 97 5.05 15.36 2.66
C LEU A 97 3.77 14.56 2.35
N ARG A 98 2.99 14.17 3.36
CA ARG A 98 1.66 13.57 3.18
C ARG A 98 0.74 14.49 2.38
N HIS A 99 0.69 15.78 2.71
CA HIS A 99 -0.13 16.75 1.97
C HIS A 99 0.33 16.89 0.51
N MET A 100 1.64 16.93 0.27
CA MET A 100 2.18 16.99 -1.09
C MET A 100 1.85 15.72 -1.89
N LEU A 101 2.03 14.54 -1.29
CA LEU A 101 1.68 13.27 -1.93
C LEU A 101 0.18 13.19 -2.24
N ARG A 102 -0.66 13.62 -1.28
CA ARG A 102 -2.12 13.69 -1.52
C ARG A 102 -2.43 14.55 -2.72
N GLN A 103 -1.83 15.75 -2.83
CA GLN A 103 -2.06 16.62 -3.97
C GLN A 103 -1.65 15.96 -5.29
N GLN A 104 -0.47 15.33 -5.35
CA GLN A 104 -0.01 14.62 -6.54
C GLN A 104 -0.95 13.48 -6.95
N ILE A 105 -1.53 12.75 -5.98
CA ILE A 105 -2.52 11.70 -6.26
C ILE A 105 -3.82 12.29 -6.78
N LEU A 106 -4.29 13.40 -6.22
CA LEU A 106 -5.49 14.09 -6.70
C LEU A 106 -5.30 14.65 -8.11
N ASP A 107 -4.15 15.29 -8.38
CA ASP A 107 -3.80 15.80 -9.71
C ASP A 107 -3.73 14.67 -10.76
N ALA A 108 -3.27 13.47 -10.35
CA ALA A 108 -3.30 12.29 -11.20
C ALA A 108 -4.75 11.81 -11.45
N LEU A 109 -5.58 11.76 -10.40
CA LEU A 109 -7.00 11.39 -10.52
C LEU A 109 -7.84 12.42 -11.29
N ASP A 110 -7.38 13.65 -11.45
CA ASP A 110 -8.04 14.61 -12.33
C ASP A 110 -7.86 14.30 -13.82
N GLN A 111 -6.83 13.51 -14.15
CA GLN A 111 -6.52 13.08 -15.52
C GLN A 111 -7.17 11.74 -15.88
N VAL A 112 -7.53 10.92 -14.88
CA VAL A 112 -8.08 9.56 -15.05
C VAL A 112 -9.22 9.31 -14.06
N ASP A 113 -10.04 8.30 -14.35
CA ASP A 113 -11.15 7.92 -13.45
C ASP A 113 -10.66 7.11 -12.25
N VAL A 114 -9.67 6.24 -12.45
CA VAL A 114 -9.06 5.41 -11.41
C VAL A 114 -7.56 5.26 -11.62
N LEU A 115 -6.84 5.00 -10.52
CA LEU A 115 -5.43 4.58 -10.53
C LEU A 115 -5.35 3.09 -10.21
N VAL A 116 -4.45 2.36 -10.88
CA VAL A 116 -4.24 0.93 -10.66
C VAL A 116 -2.78 0.60 -10.31
N THR A 117 -2.62 -0.31 -9.35
CA THR A 117 -1.33 -0.85 -8.90
C THR A 117 -1.51 -2.27 -8.40
N PRO A 118 -0.45 -3.06 -8.20
CA PRO A 118 -0.51 -4.21 -7.29
C PRO A 118 -0.93 -3.76 -5.89
N THR A 119 -1.67 -4.58 -5.16
CA THR A 119 -1.97 -4.32 -3.74
C THR A 119 -0.73 -4.51 -2.86
N SER A 120 0.12 -5.46 -3.23
CA SER A 120 1.41 -5.77 -2.59
C SER A 120 2.48 -5.98 -3.64
N SER A 121 3.73 -5.67 -3.32
CA SER A 121 4.86 -5.93 -4.22
C SER A 121 5.29 -7.39 -4.27
N ILE A 122 4.86 -8.20 -3.33
CA ILE A 122 5.19 -9.61 -3.20
C ILE A 122 3.94 -10.43 -2.86
N PRO A 123 3.90 -11.73 -3.17
CA PRO A 123 2.87 -12.63 -2.69
C PRO A 123 2.84 -12.73 -1.15
N ALA A 124 1.87 -13.46 -0.59
CA ALA A 124 1.83 -13.73 0.83
C ALA A 124 3.12 -14.44 1.28
N SER A 125 3.73 -13.90 2.34
CA SER A 125 4.93 -14.52 2.94
C SER A 125 4.55 -15.66 3.86
N PRO A 126 5.41 -16.68 4.06
CA PRO A 126 5.21 -17.68 5.10
C PRO A 126 5.03 -17.03 6.48
N LEU A 127 4.24 -17.66 7.33
CA LEU A 127 4.11 -17.21 8.71
C LEU A 127 5.46 -17.43 9.44
N PRO A 128 5.97 -16.42 10.15
CA PRO A 128 7.20 -16.60 10.93
C PRO A 128 6.97 -17.61 12.06
N GLU A 129 7.94 -18.48 12.30
CA GLU A 129 7.88 -19.47 13.39
C GLU A 129 7.81 -18.81 14.77
N LYS A 130 8.41 -17.64 14.92
CA LYS A 130 8.42 -16.86 16.16
C LYS A 130 7.99 -15.41 15.89
N ALA A 131 7.23 -14.85 16.82
CA ALA A 131 6.92 -13.42 16.81
C ALA A 131 8.18 -12.60 17.19
N GLY A 132 8.36 -11.46 16.48
CA GLY A 132 9.44 -10.52 16.76
C GLY A 132 10.57 -10.55 15.74
N VAL A 133 11.57 -9.70 15.97
CA VAL A 133 12.78 -9.62 15.17
C VAL A 133 13.99 -9.84 16.06
N GLU A 134 14.89 -10.72 15.65
CA GLU A 134 16.04 -11.12 16.45
C GLU A 134 17.28 -10.24 16.22
N SER A 135 17.28 -9.41 15.17
CA SER A 135 18.41 -8.56 14.82
C SER A 135 17.99 -7.23 14.19
N LYS A 136 18.91 -6.28 14.12
CA LYS A 136 18.72 -5.02 13.41
C LYS A 136 18.46 -5.26 11.91
N GLU A 137 19.16 -6.22 11.34
CA GLU A 137 19.05 -6.60 9.93
C GLU A 137 17.64 -7.14 9.63
N ALA A 138 17.13 -8.07 10.44
CA ALA A 138 15.76 -8.59 10.34
C ALA A 138 14.71 -7.48 10.53
N PHE A 139 14.96 -6.50 11.42
CA PHE A 139 14.10 -5.34 11.58
C PHE A 139 14.08 -4.44 10.35
N MET A 140 15.24 -4.18 9.77
CA MET A 140 15.36 -3.37 8.55
C MET A 140 14.72 -4.07 7.34
N GLU A 141 14.86 -5.38 7.24
CA GLU A 141 14.21 -6.19 6.22
C GLU A 141 12.68 -6.16 6.39
N MET A 142 12.18 -6.33 7.62
CA MET A 142 10.75 -6.20 7.93
C MET A 142 10.21 -4.82 7.56
N LEU A 143 10.96 -3.74 7.79
CA LEU A 143 10.58 -2.38 7.41
C LEU A 143 10.67 -2.16 5.90
N GLY A 144 11.69 -2.70 5.25
CA GLY A 144 11.96 -2.54 3.82
C GLY A 144 11.18 -3.51 2.93
N GLY A 145 11.01 -4.76 3.38
CA GLY A 145 10.37 -5.84 2.62
C GLY A 145 8.85 -5.67 2.44
N ARG A 146 8.21 -4.97 3.36
CA ARG A 146 6.80 -4.58 3.22
C ARG A 146 6.69 -3.18 2.60
N ARG A 147 7.02 -3.05 1.34
CA ARG A 147 6.62 -1.86 0.58
C ARG A 147 5.10 -1.89 0.45
N SER A 148 4.44 -1.26 1.41
CA SER A 148 2.99 -1.16 1.43
C SER A 148 2.52 -0.33 0.24
N PHE A 149 2.01 -1.00 -0.77
CA PHE A 149 1.43 -0.34 -1.95
C PHE A 149 0.06 0.25 -1.64
N THR A 150 -0.50 -0.03 -0.46
CA THR A 150 -1.72 0.62 0.06
C THR A 150 -1.45 1.96 0.74
N ALA A 151 -0.20 2.21 1.20
CA ALA A 151 0.15 3.42 1.92
C ALA A 151 -0.16 4.74 1.18
N PRO A 152 0.08 4.89 -0.13
CA PRO A 152 -0.20 6.12 -0.85
C PRO A 152 -1.66 6.55 -0.74
N PHE A 153 -2.58 5.61 -0.97
CA PHE A 153 -4.01 5.89 -1.00
C PHE A 153 -4.57 6.13 0.41
N ASN A 154 -4.04 5.43 1.44
CA ASN A 154 -4.33 5.73 2.85
C ASN A 154 -3.86 7.14 3.23
N LEU A 155 -2.65 7.54 2.84
CA LEU A 155 -2.13 8.88 3.08
C LEU A 155 -2.93 9.96 2.35
N ALA A 156 -3.38 9.65 1.13
CA ALA A 156 -4.18 10.55 0.32
C ALA A 156 -5.65 10.61 0.77
N SER A 157 -6.12 9.68 1.60
CA SER A 157 -7.52 9.57 2.02
C SER A 157 -8.47 9.51 0.81
N VAL A 158 -8.18 8.59 -0.11
CA VAL A 158 -9.01 8.28 -1.28
C VAL A 158 -9.53 6.85 -1.19
N PRO A 159 -10.70 6.53 -1.76
CA PRO A 159 -11.23 5.17 -1.80
C PRO A 159 -10.29 4.27 -2.60
N ALA A 160 -10.04 3.08 -2.09
CA ALA A 160 -9.27 2.06 -2.78
C ALA A 160 -9.81 0.66 -2.44
N LEU A 161 -9.81 -0.21 -3.43
CA LEU A 161 -10.31 -1.59 -3.35
C LEU A 161 -9.26 -2.52 -3.94
N SER A 162 -9.14 -3.72 -3.37
CA SER A 162 -8.30 -4.79 -3.89
C SER A 162 -9.16 -5.93 -4.35
N ILE A 163 -8.92 -6.41 -5.59
CA ILE A 163 -9.57 -7.60 -6.14
C ILE A 163 -8.52 -8.63 -6.53
N ASN A 164 -8.87 -9.91 -6.52
CA ASN A 164 -7.97 -10.95 -6.99
C ASN A 164 -7.77 -10.82 -8.51
N CYS A 165 -6.53 -10.86 -8.96
CA CYS A 165 -6.18 -10.80 -10.38
C CYS A 165 -5.39 -12.02 -10.85
N GLY A 166 -5.37 -13.09 -10.07
CA GLY A 166 -4.74 -14.36 -10.38
C GLY A 166 -3.97 -14.97 -9.23
N PHE A 167 -3.37 -16.11 -9.50
CA PHE A 167 -2.61 -16.87 -8.51
C PHE A 167 -1.17 -17.08 -9.01
N THR A 168 -0.22 -17.09 -8.07
CA THR A 168 1.16 -17.46 -8.35
C THR A 168 1.28 -18.97 -8.67
N SER A 169 2.48 -19.42 -9.04
CA SER A 169 2.76 -20.86 -9.22
C SER A 169 2.61 -21.71 -7.94
N GLU A 170 2.51 -21.06 -6.78
CA GLU A 170 2.27 -21.67 -5.47
C GLU A 170 0.83 -21.48 -4.97
N ASP A 171 -0.10 -21.16 -5.87
CA ASP A 171 -1.52 -20.91 -5.57
C ASP A 171 -1.76 -19.76 -4.56
N LEU A 172 -0.84 -18.79 -4.48
CA LEU A 172 -1.01 -17.61 -3.65
C LEU A 172 -1.73 -16.50 -4.44
N PRO A 173 -2.81 -15.91 -3.90
CA PRO A 173 -3.58 -14.88 -4.61
C PRO A 173 -2.78 -13.58 -4.74
N VAL A 174 -2.95 -12.92 -5.87
CA VAL A 174 -2.38 -11.60 -6.16
C VAL A 174 -3.50 -10.57 -6.29
N GLY A 175 -3.37 -9.44 -5.61
CA GLY A 175 -4.36 -8.37 -5.63
C GLY A 175 -4.01 -7.26 -6.61
N LEU A 176 -4.98 -6.90 -7.46
CA LEU A 176 -5.02 -5.65 -8.20
C LEU A 176 -5.69 -4.59 -7.31
N GLN A 177 -5.02 -3.49 -7.06
CA GLN A 177 -5.56 -2.36 -6.33
C GLN A 177 -6.10 -1.30 -7.29
N ILE A 178 -7.33 -0.86 -7.05
CA ILE A 178 -8.03 0.17 -7.82
C ILE A 178 -8.36 1.31 -6.85
N ALA A 179 -7.87 2.52 -7.13
CA ALA A 179 -8.11 3.70 -6.32
C ALA A 179 -8.82 4.77 -7.14
N GLY A 180 -9.80 5.44 -6.55
CA GLY A 180 -10.64 6.44 -7.19
C GLY A 180 -10.57 7.82 -6.54
N LYS A 181 -11.34 8.76 -7.07
CA LYS A 181 -11.49 10.11 -6.51
C LYS A 181 -12.14 10.07 -5.13
N PRO A 182 -11.89 11.07 -4.27
CA PRO A 182 -12.58 11.15 -2.98
C PRO A 182 -14.11 11.08 -3.16
N PHE A 183 -14.76 10.22 -2.37
CA PHE A 183 -16.21 9.99 -2.37
C PHE A 183 -16.78 9.39 -3.67
N ASP A 184 -15.92 8.85 -4.56
CA ASP A 184 -16.34 8.17 -5.79
C ASP A 184 -16.09 6.65 -5.71
N GLU A 185 -16.53 6.04 -4.62
CA GLU A 185 -16.51 4.58 -4.42
C GLU A 185 -17.29 3.87 -5.53
N SER A 186 -18.30 4.52 -6.08
CA SER A 186 -19.12 3.96 -7.16
C SER A 186 -18.31 3.66 -8.42
N THR A 187 -17.40 4.53 -8.81
CA THR A 187 -16.49 4.30 -9.94
C THR A 187 -15.51 3.18 -9.65
N VAL A 188 -14.95 3.13 -8.43
CA VAL A 188 -14.05 2.04 -8.00
C VAL A 188 -14.76 0.68 -8.07
N PHE A 189 -15.98 0.58 -7.53
CA PHE A 189 -16.77 -0.66 -7.59
C PHE A 189 -17.16 -1.03 -9.02
N ARG A 190 -17.51 -0.07 -9.86
CA ARG A 190 -17.87 -0.33 -11.26
C ARG A 190 -16.72 -0.95 -12.04
N VAL A 191 -15.50 -0.43 -11.87
CA VAL A 191 -14.30 -0.98 -12.52
C VAL A 191 -13.98 -2.37 -11.99
N ALA A 192 -14.02 -2.56 -10.66
CA ALA A 192 -13.80 -3.85 -10.01
C ALA A 192 -14.81 -4.89 -10.47
N TYR A 193 -16.10 -4.54 -10.47
CA TYR A 193 -17.18 -5.44 -10.91
C TYR A 193 -17.04 -5.84 -12.38
N ALA A 194 -16.71 -4.88 -13.27
CA ALA A 194 -16.50 -5.19 -14.68
C ALA A 194 -15.35 -6.20 -14.88
N TYR A 195 -14.27 -6.07 -14.10
CA TYR A 195 -13.16 -7.01 -14.11
C TYR A 195 -13.56 -8.39 -13.59
N GLU A 196 -14.24 -8.46 -12.43
CA GLU A 196 -14.72 -9.73 -11.84
C GLU A 196 -15.67 -10.50 -12.76
N GLN A 197 -16.55 -9.79 -13.50
CA GLN A 197 -17.45 -10.44 -14.44
C GLN A 197 -16.75 -11.01 -15.68
N ALA A 198 -15.52 -10.57 -15.97
CA ALA A 198 -14.73 -11.02 -17.10
C ALA A 198 -13.65 -12.05 -16.72
N THR A 199 -13.58 -12.45 -15.44
CA THR A 199 -12.55 -13.35 -14.91
C THR A 199 -13.15 -14.34 -13.91
N ASP A 200 -12.47 -15.48 -13.69
CA ASP A 200 -12.93 -16.55 -12.79
C ASP A 200 -12.12 -16.58 -11.46
N TRP A 201 -11.39 -15.50 -11.12
CA TRP A 201 -10.51 -15.48 -9.95
C TRP A 201 -11.25 -15.47 -8.60
N HIS A 202 -12.54 -15.27 -8.60
CA HIS A 202 -13.41 -15.23 -7.42
C HIS A 202 -14.17 -16.56 -7.16
N THR A 203 -14.03 -17.54 -8.04
CA THR A 203 -14.56 -18.89 -7.92
C THR A 203 -13.48 -19.86 -7.46
#